data_35e1ecb8bdd1735a7f5944a518682ffe
#
_entry.id   35e1ecb8bdd1735a7f5944a518682ffe
#
_cell.length_a   1.000
_cell.length_b   1.000
_cell.length_c   1.000
_cell.angle_alpha   90.00
_cell.angle_beta   90.00
_cell.angle_gamma   90.00
#
_symmetry.space_group_name_H-M   'P 1'
#
loop_
_entity.id
_entity.type
_entity.pdbx_description
1 polymer ?
#
loop_
_entity_poly.entity_id
_entity_poly.type
_entity_poly.pdbx_seq_one_letter_code
_entity_poly.pdbx_strand_id
1 'polypeptide(L)' 'MATTPRDFYQVLGVSRTASADDIKKAYRRLARQFHPDLHSGSKKAEMEKKFKELNEAHEVLSDPDKRKKYDQYGAQWE' A
#
# COMPACT_ATOMS: atom_id res chain seq x y z
N MET A 1 -6.00 -23.56 -1.36
CA MET A 1 -6.39 -22.31 -2.00
C MET A 1 -5.19 -21.40 -2.15
N ALA A 2 -4.99 -20.86 -3.31
CA ALA A 2 -3.88 -19.95 -3.52
C ALA A 2 -4.05 -18.70 -2.66
N THR A 3 -2.97 -18.30 -2.03
CA THR A 3 -2.97 -17.05 -1.29
C THR A 3 -3.18 -15.92 -2.28
N THR A 4 -4.15 -15.09 -2.00
CA THR A 4 -4.38 -13.93 -2.85
C THR A 4 -3.16 -13.02 -2.75
N PRO A 5 -2.55 -12.65 -3.87
CA PRO A 5 -1.45 -11.70 -3.82
C PRO A 5 -1.93 -10.40 -3.17
N ARG A 6 -1.02 -9.71 -2.52
CA ARG A 6 -1.35 -8.43 -1.92
C ARG A 6 -1.87 -7.49 -3.00
N ASP A 7 -3.05 -6.93 -2.75
CA ASP A 7 -3.64 -5.94 -3.64
C ASP A 7 -3.25 -4.57 -3.11
N PHE A 8 -2.34 -3.89 -3.80
CA PHE A 8 -1.86 -2.59 -3.36
C PHE A 8 -2.96 -1.54 -3.32
N TYR A 9 -3.96 -1.66 -4.17
CA TYR A 9 -5.11 -0.75 -4.11
C TYR A 9 -5.90 -0.97 -2.83
N GLN A 10 -6.04 -2.22 -2.40
CA GLN A 10 -6.69 -2.53 -1.14
C GLN A 10 -5.87 -2.05 0.05
N VAL A 11 -4.56 -2.19 -0.02
CA VAL A 11 -3.68 -1.71 1.05
C VAL A 11 -3.89 -0.21 1.27
N LEU A 12 -4.02 0.55 0.19
CA LEU A 12 -4.26 1.99 0.26
C LEU A 12 -5.74 2.34 0.46
N GLY A 13 -6.63 1.37 0.28
CA GLY A 13 -8.05 1.63 0.41
C GLY A 13 -8.61 2.50 -0.70
N VAL A 14 -8.07 2.38 -1.90
CA VAL A 14 -8.50 3.18 -3.05
C VAL A 14 -8.96 2.28 -4.19
N SER A 15 -9.70 2.87 -5.12
CA SER A 15 -10.15 2.20 -6.32
C SER A 15 -9.00 2.02 -7.31
N ARG A 16 -9.10 1.02 -8.17
CA ARG A 16 -8.13 0.82 -9.25
C ARG A 16 -8.10 1.99 -10.22
N THR A 17 -9.15 2.79 -10.24
CA THR A 17 -9.25 3.97 -11.08
C THR A 17 -8.82 5.24 -10.35
N ALA A 18 -8.32 5.12 -9.13
CA ALA A 18 -7.92 6.28 -8.34
C ALA A 18 -6.82 7.07 -9.05
N SER A 19 -6.89 8.39 -8.92
CA SER A 19 -5.87 9.26 -9.48
C SER A 19 -4.59 9.18 -8.66
N ALA A 20 -3.49 9.66 -9.23
CA ALA A 20 -2.23 9.74 -8.49
C ALA A 20 -2.39 10.58 -7.22
N ASP A 21 -3.21 11.62 -7.29
CA ASP A 21 -3.50 12.48 -6.14
C ASP A 21 -4.24 11.71 -5.04
N ASP A 22 -5.24 10.93 -5.44
CA ASP A 22 -6.00 10.12 -4.48
C ASP A 22 -5.10 9.10 -3.79
N ILE A 23 -4.20 8.49 -4.54
CA ILE A 23 -3.24 7.53 -4.00
C ILE A 23 -2.34 8.21 -2.97
N LYS A 24 -1.84 9.39 -3.29
CA LYS A 24 -0.98 10.16 -2.41
C LYS A 24 -1.71 10.55 -1.11
N LYS A 25 -2.94 11.00 -1.23
CA LYS A 25 -3.75 11.37 -0.07
C LYS A 25 -4.03 10.18 0.82
N ALA A 26 -4.38 9.05 0.22
CA ALA A 26 -4.62 7.83 0.96
C ALA A 26 -3.36 7.38 1.70
N TYR A 27 -2.23 7.42 1.04
CA TYR A 27 -0.96 7.07 1.66
C TYR A 27 -0.68 7.94 2.89
N ARG A 28 -0.82 9.25 2.76
CA ARG A 28 -0.56 10.16 3.87
C ARG A 28 -1.45 9.88 5.05
N ARG A 29 -2.73 9.63 4.80
CA ARG A 29 -3.69 9.35 5.86
C ARG A 29 -3.33 8.06 6.59
N LEU A 30 -3.06 7.01 5.83
CA LEU A 30 -2.75 5.70 6.43
C LEU A 30 -1.37 5.69 7.10
N ALA A 31 -0.42 6.44 6.56
CA ALA A 31 0.91 6.55 7.17
C ALA A 31 0.82 7.14 8.57
N ARG A 32 -0.09 8.10 8.77
CA ARG A 32 -0.30 8.67 10.10
C ARG A 32 -0.93 7.65 11.04
N GLN A 33 -1.84 6.82 10.54
CA GLN A 33 -2.53 5.84 11.37
C GLN A 33 -1.63 4.67 11.76
N PHE A 34 -0.77 4.24 10.85
CA PHE A 34 0.04 3.04 11.05
C PHE A 34 1.45 3.34 11.53
N HIS A 35 1.79 4.60 11.76
CA HIS A 35 3.15 4.94 12.18
C HIS A 35 3.52 4.22 13.47
N PRO A 36 4.65 3.49 13.49
CA PRO A 36 5.00 2.68 14.67
C PRO A 36 5.12 3.48 15.96
N ASP A 37 5.50 4.75 15.85
CA ASP A 37 5.69 5.59 17.04
C ASP A 37 4.38 5.88 17.78
N LEU A 38 3.24 5.68 17.11
CA LEU A 38 1.93 5.89 17.72
C LEU A 38 1.43 4.67 18.48
N HIS A 39 2.14 3.56 18.42
CA HIS A 39 1.70 2.31 19.00
C HIS A 39 2.80 1.71 19.86
N SER A 40 2.41 0.86 20.80
CA SER A 40 3.37 0.22 21.70
C SER A 40 3.01 -1.26 21.89
N GLY A 41 3.93 -2.02 22.45
CA GLY A 41 3.72 -3.42 22.71
C GLY A 41 3.54 -4.24 21.45
N SER A 42 2.64 -5.21 21.50
CA SER A 42 2.40 -6.10 20.37
C SER A 42 1.79 -5.37 19.17
N LYS A 43 1.09 -4.27 19.41
CA LYS A 43 0.52 -3.49 18.32
C LYS A 43 1.59 -2.78 17.50
N LYS A 44 2.70 -2.41 18.12
CA LYS A 44 3.78 -1.75 17.40
C LYS A 44 4.31 -2.64 16.29
N ALA A 45 4.54 -3.92 16.58
CA ALA A 45 5.04 -4.85 15.57
C ALA A 45 4.06 -5.02 14.42
N GLU A 46 2.76 -5.10 14.75
CA GLU A 46 1.71 -5.20 13.75
C GLU A 46 1.63 -3.96 12.87
N MET A 47 1.76 -2.79 13.48
CA MET A 47 1.71 -1.53 12.75
C MET A 47 2.96 -1.34 11.88
N GLU A 48 4.11 -1.80 12.34
CA GLU A 48 5.33 -1.77 11.52
C GLU A 48 5.14 -2.58 10.24
N LYS A 49 4.52 -3.75 10.36
CA LYS A 49 4.24 -4.59 9.20
C LYS A 49 3.29 -3.90 8.24
N LYS A 50 2.22 -3.31 8.77
CA LYS A 50 1.25 -2.59 7.94
C LYS A 50 1.89 -1.36 7.28
N PHE A 51 2.73 -0.66 8.02
CA PHE A 51 3.43 0.50 7.50
C PHE A 51 4.36 0.13 6.36
N LYS A 52 5.05 -0.99 6.49
CA LYS A 52 5.92 -1.50 5.44
C LYS A 52 5.12 -1.84 4.18
N GLU A 53 4.00 -2.51 4.34
CA GLU A 53 3.13 -2.84 3.21
C GLU A 53 2.58 -1.57 2.54
N LEU A 54 2.24 -0.58 3.35
CA LEU A 54 1.75 0.70 2.86
C LEU A 54 2.80 1.40 2.00
N ASN A 55 4.04 1.43 2.48
CA ASN A 55 5.14 2.05 1.74
C ASN A 55 5.39 1.34 0.41
N GLU A 56 5.32 0.03 0.41
CA GLU A 56 5.50 -0.76 -0.80
C GLU A 56 4.40 -0.46 -1.81
N ALA A 57 3.15 -0.43 -1.35
CA ALA A 57 2.02 -0.12 -2.21
C ALA A 57 2.15 1.29 -2.80
N HIS A 58 2.53 2.25 -1.97
CA HIS A 58 2.71 3.62 -2.42
C HIS A 58 3.83 3.72 -3.46
N GLU A 59 4.94 3.05 -3.23
CA GLU A 59 6.07 3.08 -4.15
C GLU A 59 5.67 2.60 -5.55
N VAL A 60 4.88 1.54 -5.61
CA VAL A 60 4.44 0.98 -6.88
C VAL A 60 3.38 1.84 -7.53
N LEU A 61 2.37 2.24 -6.77
CA LEU A 61 1.21 2.92 -7.34
C LEU A 61 1.44 4.41 -7.59
N SER A 62 2.46 5.00 -6.96
CA SER A 62 2.78 6.41 -7.19
C SER A 62 3.67 6.63 -8.41
N ASP A 63 4.35 5.59 -8.88
CA ASP A 63 5.20 5.67 -10.06
C ASP A 63 4.38 5.23 -11.27
N PRO A 64 4.17 6.09 -12.27
CA PRO A 64 3.35 5.72 -13.43
C PRO A 64 3.81 4.45 -14.14
N ASP A 65 5.10 4.26 -14.29
CA ASP A 65 5.63 3.09 -14.96
C ASP A 65 5.41 1.82 -14.15
N LYS A 66 5.69 1.88 -12.86
CA LYS A 66 5.48 0.74 -11.98
C LYS A 66 3.99 0.41 -11.85
N ARG A 67 3.16 1.45 -11.73
CA ARG A 67 1.72 1.25 -11.65
C ARG A 67 1.19 0.55 -12.88
N LYS A 68 1.65 0.99 -14.06
CA LYS A 68 1.24 0.37 -15.31
C LYS A 68 1.61 -1.11 -15.35
N LYS A 69 2.81 -1.43 -14.95
CA LYS A 69 3.25 -2.83 -14.89
C LYS A 69 2.44 -3.63 -13.89
N TYR A 70 2.18 -3.04 -12.74
CA TYR A 70 1.38 -3.71 -11.72
C TYR A 70 -0.04 -3.98 -12.22
N ASP A 71 -0.65 -3.01 -12.88
CA ASP A 71 -2.00 -3.17 -13.42
C ASP A 71 -2.05 -4.24 -14.49
N GLN A 72 -0.98 -4.39 -15.25
CA GLN A 72 -0.91 -5.35 -16.33
C GLN A 72 -0.61 -6.77 -15.83
N TYR A 73 0.30 -6.90 -14.88
CA TYR A 73 0.79 -8.20 -14.44
C TYR A 73 0.34 -8.61 -13.05
N GLY A 74 -0.30 -7.71 -12.31
CA GLY A 74 -0.72 -8.00 -10.95
C GLY A 74 0.47 -8.21 -10.04
N ALA A 75 0.37 -9.22 -9.16
CA ALA A 75 1.44 -9.50 -8.19
C ALA A 75 2.74 -9.95 -8.84
N GLN A 76 2.73 -10.23 -10.12
CA GLN A 76 3.90 -10.68 -10.86
C GLN A 76 4.55 -9.57 -11.67
N TRP A 77 4.32 -8.35 -11.26
CA TRP A 77 4.84 -7.18 -11.98
C TRP A 77 6.37 -7.06 -11.94
N GLU A 78 6.99 -7.67 -10.96
CA GLU A 78 8.44 -7.66 -10.83
C GLU A 78 9.14 -8.48 -11.92
#